data_ce1ef67a43145e1c8b2cb7b6526ccb8b
#
_entry.id   ce1ef67a43145e1c8b2cb7b6526ccb8b
#
_cell.length_a   1.000
_cell.length_b   1.000
_cell.length_c   1.000
_cell.angle_alpha   90.00
_cell.angle_beta   90.00
_cell.angle_gamma   90.00
#
_symmetry.space_group_name_H-M   'P 1'
#
loop_
_entity.id
_entity.type
_entity.pdbx_description
1 polymer ?
#
loop_
_entity_poly.entity_id
_entity_poly.type
_entity_poly.pdbx_seq_one_letter_code
_entity_poly.pdbx_strand_id
1 'polypeptide(L)' 'METTKVTWTLGYTLNTGNFQSLRLDAQVEDFVRDGETTKDASDRVYAFVEQELVAKLAEAKEELSG' A
#
# COMPACT_ATOMS: atom_id res chain seq x y z
N MET A 1 25.80 -8.79 -10.44
CA MET A 1 24.84 -9.37 -9.48
C MET A 1 23.45 -8.82 -9.79
N GLU A 2 22.53 -9.69 -10.07
CA GLU A 2 21.18 -9.26 -10.39
C GLU A 2 20.42 -8.93 -9.11
N THR A 3 19.78 -7.78 -9.10
CA THR A 3 18.97 -7.37 -7.96
C THR A 3 17.50 -7.46 -8.36
N THR A 4 16.76 -8.32 -7.70
CA THR A 4 15.35 -8.49 -7.98
C THR A 4 14.56 -7.38 -7.30
N LYS A 5 13.72 -6.71 -8.06
CA LYS A 5 12.88 -5.63 -7.55
C LYS A 5 11.47 -6.17 -7.30
N VAL A 6 10.90 -5.79 -6.17
CA VAL A 6 9.53 -6.15 -5.80
C VAL A 6 8.70 -4.87 -5.75
N THR A 7 7.57 -4.88 -6.42
CA THR A 7 6.66 -3.74 -6.46
C THR A 7 5.27 -4.23 -6.06
N TRP A 8 4.67 -3.54 -5.11
CA TRP A 8 3.28 -3.77 -4.73
C TRP A 8 2.48 -2.49 -4.89
N THR A 9 1.32 -2.62 -5.50
CA THR A 9 0.37 -1.52 -5.64
C THR A 9 -0.95 -1.98 -5.05
N LEU A 10 -1.45 -1.22 -4.10
CA LEU A 10 -2.76 -1.48 -3.49
C LEU A 10 -3.65 -0.27 -3.73
N GLY A 11 -4.91 -0.54 -4.02
CA GLY A 11 -5.89 0.51 -4.20
C GLY A 11 -7.12 0.24 -3.36
N TYR A 12 -7.77 1.28 -2.92
CA TYR A 12 -9.02 1.18 -2.17
C TYR A 12 -9.94 2.31 -2.57
N THR A 13 -11.20 1.99 -2.79
CA THR A 13 -12.22 2.99 -3.09
C THR A 13 -13.12 3.13 -1.88
N LEU A 14 -13.16 4.32 -1.33
CA LEU A 14 -14.02 4.65 -0.20
C LEU A 14 -15.24 5.38 -0.71
N ASN A 15 -16.43 4.83 -0.45
CA ASN A 15 -17.67 5.47 -0.83
C ASN A 15 -18.03 6.50 0.24
N THR A 16 -18.08 7.75 -0.17
CA THR A 16 -18.36 8.85 0.76
C THR A 16 -19.83 9.26 0.78
N GLY A 17 -20.68 8.56 0.04
CA GLY A 17 -22.10 8.91 -0.06
C GLY A 17 -22.36 9.98 -1.11
N ASN A 18 -23.61 10.31 -1.35
CA ASN A 18 -24.00 11.34 -2.32
C ASN A 18 -23.40 11.13 -3.71
N PHE A 19 -23.27 9.86 -4.11
CA PHE A 19 -22.68 9.48 -5.41
C PHE A 19 -21.22 9.88 -5.56
N GLN A 20 -20.54 10.15 -4.47
CA GLN A 20 -19.13 10.50 -4.46
C GLN A 20 -18.31 9.33 -3.93
N SER A 21 -17.10 9.21 -4.42
CA SER A 21 -16.16 8.21 -3.92
C SER A 21 -14.76 8.80 -3.88
N LEU A 22 -13.97 8.31 -2.95
CA LEU A 22 -12.56 8.67 -2.83
C LEU A 22 -11.74 7.42 -3.11
N ARG A 23 -10.81 7.53 -4.04
CA ARG A 23 -9.92 6.43 -4.35
C ARG A 23 -8.53 6.75 -3.82
N LEU A 24 -7.96 5.79 -3.10
CA LEU A 24 -6.60 5.89 -2.60
C LEU A 24 -5.77 4.76 -3.17
N ASP A 25 -4.61 5.08 -3.68
CA ASP A 25 -3.66 4.11 -4.20
C ASP A 25 -2.33 4.29 -3.49
N ALA A 26 -1.69 3.18 -3.16
CA ALA A 26 -0.38 3.18 -2.55
C ALA A 26 0.52 2.22 -3.33
N GLN A 27 1.74 2.63 -3.58
CA GLN A 27 2.71 1.81 -4.29
C GLN A 27 4.04 1.90 -3.57
N VAL A 28 4.66 0.73 -3.36
CA VAL A 28 5.98 0.64 -2.76
C VAL A 28 6.83 -0.30 -3.59
N GLU A 29 8.07 0.09 -3.78
CA GLU A 29 9.02 -0.64 -4.58
C GLU A 29 10.31 -0.76 -3.78
N ASP A 30 10.87 -1.97 -3.71
CA ASP A 30 12.12 -2.19 -3.00
C ASP A 30 12.82 -3.41 -3.59
N PHE A 31 14.07 -3.58 -3.25
CA PHE A 31 14.87 -4.67 -3.75
C PHE A 31 14.96 -5.80 -2.74
N VAL A 32 15.13 -7.02 -3.24
CA VAL A 32 15.40 -8.18 -2.40
C VAL A 32 16.76 -7.99 -1.75
N ARG A 33 16.82 -8.16 -0.43
CA ARG A 33 18.06 -7.98 0.33
C ARG A 33 18.85 -9.29 0.41
N ASP A 34 20.12 -9.16 0.73
CA ASP A 34 20.98 -10.33 0.91
C ASP A 34 20.41 -11.22 2.01
N GLY A 35 20.35 -12.52 1.72
CA GLY A 35 19.81 -13.49 2.65
C GLY A 35 18.30 -13.59 2.65
N GLU A 36 17.64 -12.78 1.84
CA GLU A 36 16.19 -12.74 1.75
C GLU A 36 15.76 -13.45 0.46
N THR A 37 14.69 -14.25 0.52
CA THR A 37 14.12 -14.81 -0.70
C THR A 37 13.19 -13.77 -1.34
N THR A 38 12.84 -14.00 -2.61
CA THR A 38 11.89 -13.11 -3.30
C THR A 38 10.56 -13.08 -2.56
N LYS A 39 10.12 -14.22 -2.04
CA LYS A 39 8.87 -14.28 -1.27
C LYS A 39 8.97 -13.46 0.01
N ASP A 40 10.09 -13.54 0.70
CA ASP A 40 10.30 -12.77 1.94
C ASP A 40 10.23 -11.26 1.64
N ALA A 41 10.89 -10.84 0.57
CA ALA A 41 10.87 -9.45 0.16
C ALA A 41 9.45 -9.01 -0.23
N SER A 42 8.75 -9.86 -0.96
CA SER A 42 7.37 -9.58 -1.37
C SER A 42 6.46 -9.39 -0.16
N ASP A 43 6.56 -10.28 0.82
CA ASP A 43 5.73 -10.19 2.02
C ASP A 43 6.07 -8.92 2.82
N ARG A 44 7.35 -8.57 2.91
CA ARG A 44 7.79 -7.37 3.62
C ARG A 44 7.25 -6.10 2.95
N VAL A 45 7.40 -6.01 1.63
CA VAL A 45 6.94 -4.85 0.87
C VAL A 45 5.42 -4.74 0.93
N TYR A 46 4.72 -5.87 0.82
CA TYR A 46 3.26 -5.89 0.93
C TYR A 46 2.80 -5.39 2.29
N ALA A 47 3.41 -5.86 3.37
CA ALA A 47 3.04 -5.43 4.72
C ALA A 47 3.22 -3.92 4.88
N PHE A 48 4.28 -3.38 4.32
CA PHE A 48 4.55 -1.94 4.40
C PHE A 48 3.50 -1.14 3.63
N VAL A 49 3.18 -1.53 2.39
CA VAL A 49 2.22 -0.78 1.59
C VAL A 49 0.81 -0.90 2.17
N GLU A 50 0.49 -2.06 2.76
CA GLU A 50 -0.80 -2.25 3.41
C GLU A 50 -0.93 -1.31 4.62
N GLN A 51 0.09 -1.21 5.45
CA GLN A 51 0.08 -0.31 6.60
C GLN A 51 -0.08 1.15 6.16
N GLU A 52 0.61 1.55 5.10
CA GLU A 52 0.50 2.91 4.59
C GLU A 52 -0.91 3.19 4.07
N LEU A 53 -1.50 2.24 3.36
CA LEU A 53 -2.85 2.40 2.84
C LEU A 53 -3.87 2.51 3.96
N VAL A 54 -3.76 1.66 4.98
CA VAL A 54 -4.66 1.69 6.14
C VAL A 54 -4.55 3.02 6.87
N ALA A 55 -3.33 3.52 7.07
CA ALA A 55 -3.11 4.80 7.72
C ALA A 55 -3.75 5.95 6.93
N LYS A 56 -3.61 5.94 5.61
CA LYS A 56 -4.20 6.98 4.77
C LYS A 56 -5.72 6.89 4.74
N LEU A 57 -6.27 5.69 4.77
CA LEU A 57 -7.71 5.52 4.85
C LEU A 57 -8.26 6.05 6.16
N ALA A 58 -7.56 5.81 7.27
CA ALA A 58 -7.97 6.32 8.57
C ALA A 58 -7.97 7.85 8.58
N GLU A 59 -6.93 8.47 8.02
CA GLU A 59 -6.87 9.93 7.91
C GLU A 59 -8.01 10.48 7.06
N ALA A 60 -8.29 9.83 5.92
CA ALA A 60 -9.36 10.26 5.02
C ALA A 60 -10.72 10.17 5.69
N LYS A 61 -10.98 9.08 6.42
CA LYS A 61 -12.23 8.91 7.15
C LYS A 61 -12.40 9.99 8.23
N GLU A 62 -11.33 10.31 8.92
CA GLU A 62 -11.35 11.33 9.95
C GLU A 62 -11.69 12.70 9.36
N GLU A 63 -11.08 13.05 8.23
CA GLU A 63 -11.37 14.31 7.55
C GLU A 63 -12.79 14.38 7.06
N LEU A 64 -13.33 13.27 6.55
CA LEU A 64 -14.70 13.24 6.03
C LEU A 64 -15.75 13.28 7.12
N SER A 65 -15.44 12.77 8.30
CA SER A 65 -16.40 12.72 9.41
C SER A 65 -16.30 13.94 10.32
N GLY A 66 -15.26 14.70 10.16
CA GLY A 66 -15.04 15.88 10.97
C GLY A 66 -15.51 17.11 10.30
#